data_1616ccf108fa14f20f429eda94f91506
#
_entry.id   1616ccf108fa14f20f429eda94f91506
#
_cell.length_a   1.000
_cell.length_b   1.000
_cell.length_c   1.000
_cell.angle_alpha   90.00
_cell.angle_beta   90.00
_cell.angle_gamma   90.00
#
_symmetry.space_group_name_H-M   'P 1'
#
loop_
_entity.id
_entity.type
_entity.pdbx_description
1 polymer ?
#
loop_
_entity_poly.entity_id
_entity_poly.type
_entity_poly.pdbx_seq_one_letter_code
_entity_poly.pdbx_strand_id
1 'polypeptide(L)'
;MGHESQVRYSKLIDIKLRNELVLKDGVVFNNRYEGDPKAGAVKIPVRDTEVEVNRYDRSKGAGLTESSTTYEDMLINQDEAVNELIDGYTAQTVPDNLVADRLDSAGYSLALSLDSVGMKTLEDNSTEFGGTVALTNDNVYSFFTKARTKHSKLGVPKIGRFAIVTPEIYELLLNEPKFLAADKLNETLIKQGIIGQIAGYNIIECTYGDETTEIIFGHPNWCHRVKDWKVPVAVNDLKGSGNFIGASAVQGRQVYGYKVTKKQ
;
A
#
# COMPACT_ATOMS: atom_id res chain seq x y z
N MET A 1 24.44 -28.82 48.49
CA MET A 1 23.28 -28.87 47.61
C MET A 1 22.96 -27.41 47.19
N GLY A 2 23.25 -27.06 45.97
CA GLY A 2 22.89 -25.74 45.46
C GLY A 2 21.39 -25.73 45.18
N HIS A 3 20.69 -24.74 45.70
CA HIS A 3 19.31 -24.47 45.32
C HIS A 3 19.29 -23.88 43.92
N GLU A 4 18.66 -24.57 42.97
CA GLU A 4 18.39 -24.04 41.67
C GLU A 4 17.40 -22.86 41.82
N SER A 5 17.80 -21.66 41.34
CA SER A 5 16.91 -20.54 41.30
C SER A 5 15.85 -20.80 40.23
N GLN A 6 14.58 -20.78 40.62
CA GLN A 6 13.49 -20.84 39.63
C GLN A 6 13.58 -19.66 38.68
N VAL A 7 13.66 -19.94 37.37
CA VAL A 7 13.57 -18.97 36.33
C VAL A 7 12.13 -18.42 36.33
N ARG A 8 11.98 -17.16 36.67
CA ARG A 8 10.68 -16.48 36.57
C ARG A 8 10.56 -15.89 35.16
N TYR A 9 9.59 -16.35 34.43
CA TYR A 9 9.23 -15.75 33.16
C TYR A 9 8.57 -14.39 33.41
N SER A 10 8.93 -13.40 32.60
CA SER A 10 8.24 -12.10 32.59
C SER A 10 6.81 -12.31 32.09
N LYS A 11 5.84 -11.66 32.73
CA LYS A 11 4.46 -11.58 32.21
C LYS A 11 4.33 -10.55 31.08
N LEU A 12 5.36 -9.73 30.87
CA LEU A 12 5.39 -8.72 29.84
C LEU A 12 6.07 -9.31 28.61
N ILE A 13 5.36 -9.27 27.49
CA ILE A 13 5.91 -9.56 26.17
C ILE A 13 6.48 -8.26 25.64
N ASP A 14 7.75 -8.25 25.29
CA ASP A 14 8.37 -7.07 24.66
C ASP A 14 7.70 -6.79 23.32
N ILE A 15 7.37 -5.51 23.09
CA ILE A 15 6.78 -5.06 21.84
C ILE A 15 7.83 -5.22 20.73
N LYS A 16 7.53 -6.08 19.77
CA LYS A 16 8.38 -6.26 18.60
C LYS A 16 8.36 -5.00 17.74
N LEU A 17 9.52 -4.55 17.27
CA LEU A 17 9.61 -3.50 16.27
C LEU A 17 8.89 -3.93 14.98
N ARG A 18 8.07 -3.05 14.44
CA ARG A 18 7.26 -3.29 13.25
C ARG A 18 7.39 -2.13 12.28
N ASN A 19 7.40 -2.44 10.99
CA ASN A 19 7.31 -1.43 9.94
C ASN A 19 5.93 -0.78 9.95
N GLU A 20 5.85 0.52 9.68
CA GLU A 20 4.58 1.20 9.49
C GLU A 20 3.94 0.78 8.16
N LEU A 21 2.63 0.57 8.15
CA LEU A 21 1.86 0.27 6.95
C LEU A 21 1.53 1.59 6.24
N VAL A 22 2.05 1.76 5.04
CA VAL A 22 2.06 3.06 4.35
C VAL A 22 1.10 3.17 3.17
N LEU A 23 0.70 2.05 2.55
CA LEU A 23 -0.15 2.05 1.36
C LEU A 23 -1.64 2.18 1.70
N LYS A 24 -2.04 3.35 2.22
CA LYS A 24 -3.41 3.62 2.64
C LYS A 24 -4.34 3.85 1.44
N ASP A 25 -5.61 3.40 1.60
CA ASP A 25 -6.68 3.65 0.63
C ASP A 25 -6.96 5.16 0.50
N GLY A 26 -7.12 5.61 -0.74
CA GLY A 26 -7.39 7.02 -1.07
C GLY A 26 -6.14 7.90 -1.14
N VAL A 27 -4.98 7.45 -0.68
CA VAL A 27 -3.70 8.18 -0.74
C VAL A 27 -2.80 7.64 -1.84
N VAL A 28 -2.54 6.34 -1.83
CA VAL A 28 -1.71 5.65 -2.83
C VAL A 28 -2.58 4.84 -3.78
N PHE A 29 -3.44 4.00 -3.24
CA PHE A 29 -4.38 3.21 -4.01
C PHE A 29 -5.80 3.71 -3.84
N ASN A 30 -6.62 3.59 -4.90
CA ASN A 30 -8.05 3.76 -4.81
C ASN A 30 -8.77 2.40 -4.85
N ASN A 31 -9.95 2.36 -4.24
CA ASN A 31 -10.83 1.19 -4.17
C ASN A 31 -12.12 1.35 -4.99
N ARG A 32 -12.09 2.16 -6.05
CA ARG A 32 -13.29 2.52 -6.84
C ARG A 32 -13.97 1.33 -7.49
N TYR A 33 -13.22 0.25 -7.71
CA TYR A 33 -13.67 -0.95 -8.41
C TYR A 33 -13.86 -2.12 -7.46
N GLU A 34 -14.11 -1.89 -6.19
CA GLU A 34 -14.59 -2.92 -5.27
C GLU A 34 -15.93 -3.43 -5.81
N GLY A 35 -15.91 -4.64 -6.35
CA GLY A 35 -17.00 -5.24 -7.07
C GLY A 35 -17.44 -6.57 -6.48
N ASP A 36 -18.30 -7.28 -7.18
CA ASP A 36 -18.80 -8.59 -6.76
C ASP A 36 -17.64 -9.62 -6.75
N PRO A 37 -17.30 -10.19 -5.59
CA PRO A 37 -16.21 -11.13 -5.40
C PRO A 37 -16.25 -12.40 -6.26
N LYS A 38 -17.32 -12.66 -6.96
CA LYS A 38 -17.47 -13.88 -7.75
C LYS A 38 -16.81 -13.85 -9.13
N ALA A 39 -16.25 -12.72 -9.53
CA ALA A 39 -15.80 -12.56 -10.91
C ALA A 39 -14.34 -12.93 -11.18
N GLY A 40 -13.48 -13.05 -10.14
CA GLY A 40 -12.04 -13.33 -10.30
C GLY A 40 -11.25 -12.24 -11.03
N ALA A 41 -11.91 -11.30 -11.68
CA ALA A 41 -11.34 -10.15 -12.36
C ALA A 41 -12.35 -9.00 -12.42
N VAL A 42 -11.85 -7.77 -12.35
CA VAL A 42 -12.64 -6.54 -12.54
C VAL A 42 -12.21 -5.86 -13.83
N LYS A 43 -13.16 -5.54 -14.69
CA LYS A 43 -12.90 -4.78 -15.91
C LYS A 43 -12.92 -3.28 -15.64
N ILE A 44 -11.79 -2.64 -15.81
CA ILE A 44 -11.61 -1.21 -15.62
C ILE A 44 -11.81 -0.52 -16.98
N PRO A 45 -12.81 0.34 -17.14
CA PRO A 45 -12.96 1.13 -18.35
C PRO A 45 -11.88 2.22 -18.40
N VAL A 46 -11.04 2.17 -19.41
CA VAL A 46 -10.02 3.19 -19.68
C VAL A 46 -10.49 4.05 -20.86
N ARG A 47 -10.64 5.33 -20.62
CA ARG A 47 -10.97 6.27 -21.69
C ARG A 47 -9.67 6.66 -22.40
N ASP A 48 -9.55 6.25 -23.65
CA ASP A 48 -8.38 6.53 -24.48
C ASP A 48 -8.47 7.85 -25.21
N THR A 49 -9.70 8.29 -25.49
CA THR A 49 -9.95 9.53 -26.25
C THR A 49 -10.98 10.40 -25.55
N GLU A 50 -10.76 11.70 -25.59
CA GLU A 50 -11.79 12.68 -25.22
C GLU A 50 -12.68 12.97 -26.41
N VAL A 51 -13.92 13.42 -26.16
CA VAL A 51 -14.87 13.80 -27.21
C VAL A 51 -14.32 15.01 -27.94
N GLU A 52 -14.22 14.91 -29.26
CA GLU A 52 -13.78 16.01 -30.09
C GLU A 52 -14.82 17.14 -30.16
N VAL A 53 -14.37 18.36 -29.98
CA VAL A 53 -15.22 19.56 -30.18
C VAL A 53 -15.10 20.04 -31.61
N ASN A 54 -16.15 19.83 -32.40
CA ASN A 54 -16.23 20.28 -33.76
C ASN A 54 -16.87 21.66 -33.87
N ARG A 55 -16.38 22.50 -34.80
CA ARG A 55 -16.97 23.79 -35.07
C ARG A 55 -18.34 23.62 -35.74
N TYR A 56 -19.38 24.18 -35.14
CA TYR A 56 -20.72 24.13 -35.71
C TYR A 56 -20.86 25.03 -36.92
N ASP A 57 -21.26 24.49 -38.05
CA ASP A 57 -21.66 25.26 -39.25
C ASP A 57 -23.19 25.36 -39.28
N ARG A 58 -23.72 26.59 -39.43
CA ARG A 58 -25.16 26.82 -39.39
C ARG A 58 -25.91 26.18 -40.59
N SER A 59 -25.20 25.90 -41.68
CA SER A 59 -25.80 25.31 -42.88
C SER A 59 -25.62 23.78 -42.97
N LYS A 60 -24.58 23.22 -42.32
CA LYS A 60 -24.19 21.80 -42.45
C LYS A 60 -24.21 21.05 -41.13
N GLY A 61 -24.40 21.75 -40.00
CA GLY A 61 -24.29 21.16 -38.66
C GLY A 61 -22.85 20.87 -38.22
N ALA A 62 -22.68 20.03 -37.21
CA ALA A 62 -21.40 19.49 -36.78
C ALA A 62 -21.32 18.01 -37.16
N GLY A 63 -20.15 17.54 -37.56
CA GLY A 63 -19.93 16.10 -37.81
C GLY A 63 -20.11 15.25 -36.58
N LEU A 64 -20.60 14.02 -36.75
CA LEU A 64 -20.64 13.04 -35.69
C LEU A 64 -19.25 12.38 -35.56
N THR A 65 -18.75 12.29 -34.32
CA THR A 65 -17.52 11.59 -34.00
C THR A 65 -17.85 10.38 -33.14
N GLU A 66 -17.22 9.25 -33.41
CA GLU A 66 -17.34 8.04 -32.61
C GLU A 66 -16.21 8.02 -31.58
N SER A 67 -16.53 7.70 -30.33
CA SER A 67 -15.55 7.47 -29.26
C SER A 67 -15.53 6.00 -28.85
N SER A 68 -14.35 5.49 -28.55
CA SER A 68 -14.18 4.13 -28.04
C SER A 68 -13.73 4.15 -26.56
N THR A 69 -14.12 3.11 -25.86
CA THR A 69 -13.63 2.85 -24.49
C THR A 69 -12.97 1.48 -24.49
N THR A 70 -11.72 1.44 -24.11
CA THR A 70 -11.02 0.17 -23.89
C THR A 70 -11.22 -0.30 -22.45
N TYR A 71 -11.12 -1.61 -22.25
CA TYR A 71 -11.26 -2.21 -20.93
C TYR A 71 -9.96 -2.91 -20.58
N GLU A 72 -9.44 -2.65 -19.40
CA GLU A 72 -8.31 -3.38 -18.82
C GLU A 72 -8.78 -4.30 -17.71
N ASP A 73 -8.28 -5.52 -17.69
CA ASP A 73 -8.61 -6.50 -16.65
C ASP A 73 -7.68 -6.29 -15.45
N MET A 74 -8.27 -6.13 -14.28
CA MET A 74 -7.60 -6.23 -12.99
C MET A 74 -7.89 -7.61 -12.41
N LEU A 75 -6.87 -8.46 -12.37
CA LEU A 75 -6.98 -9.81 -11.84
C LEU A 75 -6.98 -9.77 -10.30
N ILE A 76 -7.87 -10.54 -9.70
CA ILE A 76 -7.91 -10.82 -8.27
C ILE A 76 -7.23 -12.17 -8.08
N ASN A 77 -5.91 -12.14 -7.99
CA ASN A 77 -5.07 -13.34 -8.04
C ASN A 77 -4.19 -13.53 -6.78
N GLN A 78 -4.28 -12.62 -5.83
CA GLN A 78 -3.59 -12.75 -4.56
C GLN A 78 -4.50 -13.42 -3.55
N ASP A 79 -4.07 -14.55 -3.01
CA ASP A 79 -4.81 -15.36 -2.03
C ASP A 79 -3.85 -15.78 -0.93
N GLU A 80 -3.92 -15.10 0.21
CA GLU A 80 -2.98 -15.24 1.30
C GLU A 80 -3.68 -15.62 2.59
N ALA A 81 -3.05 -16.50 3.35
CA ALA A 81 -3.58 -16.96 4.62
C ALA A 81 -2.50 -17.05 5.68
N VAL A 82 -2.91 -16.79 6.92
CA VAL A 82 -2.17 -17.18 8.11
C VAL A 82 -2.88 -18.38 8.74
N ASN A 83 -2.11 -19.40 9.10
CA ASN A 83 -2.59 -20.58 9.76
C ASN A 83 -1.51 -21.08 10.74
N GLU A 84 -1.60 -20.65 11.99
CA GLU A 84 -0.63 -20.97 13.02
C GLU A 84 -1.25 -21.84 14.12
N LEU A 85 -0.63 -22.99 14.38
CA LEU A 85 -1.04 -23.90 15.43
C LEU A 85 -0.57 -23.40 16.79
N ILE A 86 -1.47 -23.38 17.76
CA ILE A 86 -1.17 -23.16 19.18
C ILE A 86 -1.56 -24.41 19.97
N ASP A 87 -0.58 -25.13 20.50
CA ASP A 87 -0.83 -26.24 21.36
C ASP A 87 -1.42 -25.78 22.71
N GLY A 88 -2.49 -26.43 23.16
CA GLY A 88 -3.21 -26.03 24.37
C GLY A 88 -2.39 -26.15 25.64
N TYR A 89 -1.48 -27.13 25.74
CA TYR A 89 -0.56 -27.26 26.87
C TYR A 89 0.43 -26.06 26.88
N THR A 90 1.00 -25.75 25.73
CA THR A 90 1.90 -24.59 25.58
C THR A 90 1.18 -23.29 25.92
N ALA A 91 -0.05 -23.09 25.45
CA ALA A 91 -0.85 -21.90 25.74
C ALA A 91 -1.11 -21.72 27.27
N GLN A 92 -1.18 -22.79 28.06
CA GLN A 92 -1.36 -22.74 29.50
C GLN A 92 -0.05 -22.52 30.27
N THR A 93 1.07 -22.91 29.70
CA THR A 93 2.38 -22.90 30.40
C THR A 93 3.21 -21.65 30.08
N VAL A 94 2.94 -20.98 28.97
CA VAL A 94 3.59 -19.73 28.57
C VAL A 94 2.89 -18.54 29.24
N PRO A 95 3.58 -17.41 29.48
CA PRO A 95 3.01 -16.20 30.10
C PRO A 95 1.70 -15.75 29.47
N ASP A 96 0.84 -15.18 30.32
CA ASP A 96 -0.48 -14.64 29.95
C ASP A 96 -0.41 -13.78 28.67
N ASN A 97 -1.31 -14.02 27.71
CA ASN A 97 -1.52 -13.35 26.43
C ASN A 97 -0.77 -13.88 25.18
N LEU A 98 -0.13 -15.05 25.22
CA LEU A 98 0.46 -15.63 24.00
C LEU A 98 -0.52 -15.64 22.82
N VAL A 99 -1.76 -16.07 23.05
CA VAL A 99 -2.81 -16.15 22.01
C VAL A 99 -3.14 -14.78 21.44
N ALA A 100 -3.25 -13.76 22.31
CA ALA A 100 -3.54 -12.39 21.86
C ALA A 100 -2.38 -11.78 21.07
N ASP A 101 -1.13 -12.04 21.49
CA ASP A 101 0.06 -11.61 20.77
C ASP A 101 0.15 -12.26 19.38
N ARG A 102 -0.13 -13.58 19.30
CA ARG A 102 -0.14 -14.28 18.01
C ARG A 102 -1.25 -13.81 17.11
N LEU A 103 -2.43 -13.50 17.64
CA LEU A 103 -3.55 -12.93 16.91
C LEU A 103 -3.20 -11.55 16.30
N ASP A 104 -2.59 -10.69 17.11
CA ASP A 104 -2.13 -9.36 16.66
C ASP A 104 -1.00 -9.50 15.61
N SER A 105 -0.04 -10.39 15.86
CA SER A 105 1.05 -10.67 14.91
C SER A 105 0.53 -11.19 13.57
N ALA A 106 -0.46 -12.07 13.57
CA ALA A 106 -1.08 -12.61 12.36
C ALA A 106 -1.81 -11.52 11.57
N GLY A 107 -2.54 -10.65 12.25
CA GLY A 107 -3.21 -9.49 11.63
C GLY A 107 -2.22 -8.53 10.96
N TYR A 108 -1.13 -8.22 11.65
CA TYR A 108 -0.06 -7.39 11.11
C TYR A 108 0.63 -8.04 9.91
N SER A 109 0.94 -9.34 9.98
CA SER A 109 1.61 -10.05 8.89
C SER A 109 0.80 -10.07 7.61
N LEU A 110 -0.53 -10.28 7.68
CA LEU A 110 -1.42 -10.17 6.52
C LEU A 110 -1.46 -8.75 5.96
N ALA A 111 -1.49 -7.74 6.81
CA ALA A 111 -1.50 -6.35 6.37
C ALA A 111 -0.17 -5.93 5.74
N LEU A 112 0.96 -6.39 6.28
CA LEU A 112 2.29 -6.13 5.72
C LEU A 112 2.47 -6.83 4.35
N SER A 113 1.97 -8.06 4.21
CA SER A 113 2.00 -8.77 2.94
C SER A 113 1.18 -8.02 1.88
N LEU A 114 -0.03 -7.55 2.24
CA LEU A 114 -0.83 -6.71 1.37
C LEU A 114 -0.05 -5.48 0.89
N ASP A 115 0.59 -4.74 1.80
CA ASP A 115 1.36 -3.55 1.46
C ASP A 115 2.59 -3.89 0.60
N SER A 116 3.32 -4.97 0.92
CA SER A 116 4.50 -5.40 0.16
C SER A 116 4.17 -5.76 -1.29
N VAL A 117 3.06 -6.47 -1.52
CA VAL A 117 2.58 -6.77 -2.87
C VAL A 117 2.15 -5.49 -3.60
N GLY A 118 1.55 -4.55 -2.88
CA GLY A 118 1.20 -3.23 -3.42
C GLY A 118 2.43 -2.44 -3.86
N MET A 119 3.48 -2.38 -3.03
CA MET A 119 4.76 -1.74 -3.39
C MET A 119 5.37 -2.38 -4.62
N LYS A 120 5.51 -3.70 -4.63
CA LYS A 120 6.03 -4.43 -5.80
C LYS A 120 5.22 -4.15 -7.07
N THR A 121 3.89 -4.05 -6.96
CA THR A 121 3.04 -3.70 -8.10
C THR A 121 3.32 -2.29 -8.62
N LEU A 122 3.59 -1.33 -7.74
CA LEU A 122 3.98 0.03 -8.13
C LEU A 122 5.34 0.04 -8.81
N GLU A 123 6.33 -0.65 -8.26
CA GLU A 123 7.68 -0.77 -8.82
C GLU A 123 7.66 -1.41 -10.21
N ASP A 124 7.04 -2.58 -10.35
CA ASP A 124 6.97 -3.34 -11.61
C ASP A 124 6.22 -2.58 -12.73
N ASN A 125 5.30 -1.68 -12.37
CA ASN A 125 4.49 -0.90 -13.30
C ASN A 125 4.89 0.57 -13.39
N SER A 126 5.96 0.99 -12.74
CA SER A 126 6.51 2.34 -12.85
C SER A 126 7.33 2.51 -14.14
N THR A 127 7.51 3.76 -14.57
CA THR A 127 8.43 4.14 -15.65
C THR A 127 9.63 4.82 -15.03
N GLU A 128 10.80 4.36 -15.36
CA GLU A 128 12.05 4.96 -14.86
C GLU A 128 12.11 6.47 -15.14
N PHE A 129 12.51 7.22 -14.13
CA PHE A 129 12.63 8.67 -14.19
C PHE A 129 13.93 9.11 -13.52
N GLY A 130 14.78 9.82 -14.28
CA GLY A 130 16.02 10.42 -13.77
C GLY A 130 17.26 9.54 -13.87
N GLY A 131 17.12 8.26 -14.22
CA GLY A 131 18.28 7.34 -14.30
C GLY A 131 18.97 7.18 -12.94
N THR A 132 20.24 6.81 -12.96
CA THR A 132 21.10 6.60 -11.78
C THR A 132 21.71 7.89 -11.25
N VAL A 133 20.92 8.98 -11.13
CA VAL A 133 21.43 10.23 -10.56
C VAL A 133 21.41 10.13 -9.04
N ALA A 134 22.59 10.14 -8.42
CA ALA A 134 22.68 10.22 -6.97
C ALA A 134 22.01 11.50 -6.45
N LEU A 135 21.04 11.36 -5.55
CA LEU A 135 20.36 12.48 -4.93
C LEU A 135 21.19 13.03 -3.78
N THR A 136 21.25 14.35 -3.70
CA THR A 136 21.97 15.10 -2.69
C THR A 136 21.11 16.28 -2.23
N ASN A 137 21.49 16.94 -1.12
CA ASN A 137 20.79 18.13 -0.63
C ASN A 137 20.67 19.23 -1.70
N ASP A 138 21.64 19.35 -2.61
CA ASP A 138 21.66 20.41 -3.63
C ASP A 138 20.70 20.12 -4.79
N ASN A 139 20.44 18.85 -5.10
CA ASN A 139 19.67 18.47 -6.30
C ASN A 139 18.28 17.87 -6.01
N VAL A 140 18.00 17.42 -4.80
CA VAL A 140 16.74 16.74 -4.44
C VAL A 140 15.50 17.57 -4.80
N TYR A 141 15.49 18.85 -4.45
CA TYR A 141 14.37 19.74 -4.81
C TYR A 141 14.21 19.90 -6.32
N SER A 142 15.31 20.05 -7.05
CA SER A 142 15.30 20.14 -8.51
C SER A 142 14.74 18.86 -9.14
N PHE A 143 15.04 17.70 -8.56
CA PHE A 143 14.52 16.42 -9.00
C PHE A 143 12.99 16.35 -8.85
N PHE A 144 12.45 16.71 -7.68
CA PHE A 144 11.00 16.79 -7.44
C PHE A 144 10.29 17.77 -8.38
N THR A 145 10.90 18.93 -8.67
CA THR A 145 10.31 19.89 -9.60
C THR A 145 10.32 19.40 -11.04
N LYS A 146 11.33 18.64 -11.47
CA LYS A 146 11.36 17.97 -12.78
C LYS A 146 10.26 16.91 -12.88
N ALA A 147 10.09 16.05 -11.85
CA ALA A 147 9.00 15.07 -11.76
C ALA A 147 7.62 15.76 -11.85
N ARG A 148 7.42 16.86 -11.10
CA ARG A 148 6.21 17.67 -11.17
C ARG A 148 5.94 18.18 -12.57
N THR A 149 6.97 18.66 -13.27
CA THR A 149 6.85 19.18 -14.63
C THR A 149 6.44 18.07 -15.60
N LYS A 150 7.05 16.88 -15.49
CA LYS A 150 6.67 15.68 -16.28
C LYS A 150 5.21 15.33 -16.06
N HIS A 151 4.77 15.18 -14.80
CA HIS A 151 3.38 14.87 -14.45
C HIS A 151 2.40 15.93 -14.94
N SER A 152 2.78 17.21 -14.89
CA SER A 152 1.91 18.29 -15.38
C SER A 152 1.76 18.27 -16.91
N LYS A 153 2.83 17.91 -17.64
CA LYS A 153 2.78 17.73 -19.11
C LYS A 153 1.92 16.51 -19.50
N LEU A 154 1.89 15.47 -18.68
CA LEU A 154 1.05 14.27 -18.85
C LEU A 154 -0.41 14.51 -18.44
N GLY A 155 -0.77 15.69 -17.94
CA GLY A 155 -2.13 16.00 -17.50
C GLY A 155 -2.53 15.37 -16.17
N VAL A 156 -1.57 14.89 -15.36
CA VAL A 156 -1.86 14.35 -14.02
C VAL A 156 -2.45 15.43 -13.13
N PRO A 157 -3.56 15.21 -12.40
CA PRO A 157 -4.12 16.19 -11.47
C PRO A 157 -3.07 16.68 -10.46
N LYS A 158 -3.16 17.97 -10.10
CA LYS A 158 -2.17 18.59 -9.21
C LYS A 158 -2.39 18.23 -7.74
N ILE A 159 -3.63 17.89 -7.38
CA ILE A 159 -4.04 17.56 -6.01
C ILE A 159 -4.01 16.04 -5.85
N GLY A 160 -3.47 15.58 -4.72
CA GLY A 160 -3.42 14.15 -4.41
C GLY A 160 -2.21 13.39 -5.00
N ARG A 161 -1.26 14.08 -5.61
CA ARG A 161 0.00 13.45 -6.02
C ARG A 161 0.74 12.96 -4.79
N PHE A 162 1.26 11.73 -4.85
CA PHE A 162 2.11 11.18 -3.80
C PHE A 162 3.53 10.93 -4.30
N ALA A 163 4.47 10.90 -3.39
CA ALA A 163 5.82 10.39 -3.59
C ALA A 163 6.16 9.48 -2.40
N ILE A 164 6.40 8.22 -2.68
CA ILE A 164 6.89 7.26 -1.69
C ILE A 164 8.42 7.34 -1.76
N VAL A 165 9.05 7.53 -0.61
CA VAL A 165 10.49 7.76 -0.49
C VAL A 165 11.10 6.80 0.52
N THR A 166 12.38 6.46 0.34
CA THR A 166 13.15 5.73 1.34
C THR A 166 13.58 6.66 2.49
N PRO A 167 13.96 6.11 3.65
CA PRO A 167 14.44 6.92 4.79
C PRO A 167 15.62 7.82 4.44
N GLU A 168 16.51 7.37 3.56
CA GLU A 168 17.69 8.15 3.11
C GLU A 168 17.26 9.39 2.34
N ILE A 169 16.28 9.25 1.45
CA ILE A 169 15.72 10.38 0.71
C ILE A 169 14.94 11.31 1.64
N TYR A 170 14.25 10.75 2.65
CA TYR A 170 13.55 11.57 3.64
C TYR A 170 14.53 12.42 4.46
N GLU A 171 15.69 11.89 4.84
CA GLU A 171 16.76 12.66 5.48
C GLU A 171 17.20 13.86 4.62
N LEU A 172 17.39 13.67 3.31
CA LEU A 172 17.72 14.76 2.40
C LEU A 172 16.60 15.81 2.33
N LEU A 173 15.33 15.38 2.36
CA LEU A 173 14.18 16.30 2.34
C LEU A 173 14.08 17.12 3.61
N LEU A 174 14.39 16.58 4.77
CA LEU A 174 14.39 17.33 6.04
C LEU A 174 15.39 18.49 6.04
N ASN A 175 16.49 18.35 5.30
CA ASN A 175 17.50 19.40 5.13
C ASN A 175 17.11 20.45 4.07
N GLU A 176 16.05 20.24 3.30
CA GLU A 176 15.58 21.18 2.24
C GLU A 176 14.65 22.24 2.84
N PRO A 177 15.00 23.55 2.79
CA PRO A 177 14.18 24.62 3.39
C PRO A 177 12.76 24.75 2.81
N LYS A 178 12.53 24.20 1.61
CA LYS A 178 11.23 24.23 0.92
C LYS A 178 10.35 23.04 1.26
N PHE A 179 10.84 22.10 2.06
CA PHE A 179 10.07 20.98 2.54
C PHE A 179 9.13 21.42 3.66
N LEU A 180 7.85 21.09 3.52
CA LEU A 180 6.84 21.35 4.54
C LEU A 180 6.68 20.11 5.40
N ALA A 181 7.32 20.10 6.55
CA ALA A 181 7.28 18.99 7.49
C ALA A 181 5.90 18.77 8.12
N ALA A 182 5.70 17.60 8.72
CA ALA A 182 4.42 17.14 9.26
C ALA A 182 3.80 18.08 10.32
N ASP A 183 4.60 18.76 11.11
CA ASP A 183 4.16 19.72 12.12
C ASP A 183 3.38 20.93 11.57
N LYS A 184 3.59 21.22 10.29
CA LYS A 184 2.90 22.29 9.54
C LYS A 184 1.75 21.80 8.67
N LEU A 185 1.46 20.49 8.69
CA LEU A 185 0.39 19.89 7.93
C LEU A 185 -0.91 19.85 8.73
N ASN A 186 -2.03 19.70 8.00
CA ASN A 186 -3.32 19.44 8.61
C ASN A 186 -3.34 18.03 9.25
N GLU A 187 -3.98 17.88 10.42
CA GLU A 187 -4.13 16.59 11.11
C GLU A 187 -4.70 15.46 10.23
N THR A 188 -5.55 15.80 9.26
CA THR A 188 -6.13 14.82 8.34
C THR A 188 -5.05 14.17 7.47
N LEU A 189 -4.09 14.95 6.98
CA LEU A 189 -2.99 14.46 6.16
C LEU A 189 -2.03 13.59 6.99
N ILE A 190 -1.75 13.99 8.22
CA ILE A 190 -0.91 13.23 9.14
C ILE A 190 -1.55 11.85 9.43
N LYS A 191 -2.84 11.81 9.70
CA LYS A 191 -3.60 10.55 9.90
C LYS A 191 -3.58 9.65 8.67
N GLN A 192 -3.39 10.21 7.49
CA GLN A 192 -3.24 9.48 6.22
C GLN A 192 -1.80 8.95 5.98
N GLY A 193 -0.86 9.14 6.92
CA GLY A 193 0.53 8.71 6.78
C GLY A 193 1.38 9.62 5.91
N ILE A 194 0.93 10.85 5.66
CA ILE A 194 1.69 11.86 4.93
C ILE A 194 2.58 12.57 5.92
N ILE A 195 3.88 12.45 5.75
CA ILE A 195 4.91 13.01 6.65
C ILE A 195 5.42 14.39 6.22
N GLY A 196 5.05 14.84 5.05
CA GLY A 196 5.45 16.15 4.55
C GLY A 196 4.92 16.44 3.16
N GLN A 197 5.21 17.64 2.66
CA GLN A 197 4.89 18.06 1.30
C GLN A 197 6.05 18.81 0.66
N ILE A 198 6.37 18.47 -0.59
CA ILE A 198 7.34 19.18 -1.41
C ILE A 198 6.89 19.23 -2.86
N ALA A 199 7.08 20.35 -3.51
CA ALA A 199 6.76 20.55 -4.93
C ALA A 199 5.34 20.10 -5.34
N GLY A 200 4.37 20.01 -4.39
CA GLY A 200 3.00 19.57 -4.62
C GLY A 200 2.81 18.06 -4.56
N TYR A 201 3.76 17.31 -4.03
CA TYR A 201 3.64 15.91 -3.68
C TYR A 201 3.45 15.73 -2.19
N ASN A 202 2.57 14.82 -1.82
CA ASN A 202 2.47 14.29 -0.47
C ASN A 202 3.56 13.24 -0.28
N ILE A 203 4.39 13.41 0.72
CA ILE A 203 5.52 12.51 0.99
C ILE A 203 5.09 11.42 1.96
N ILE A 204 5.43 10.19 1.61
CA ILE A 204 5.19 8.98 2.39
C ILE A 204 6.53 8.25 2.52
N GLU A 205 6.96 7.97 3.73
CA GLU A 205 8.18 7.19 3.97
C GLU A 205 7.84 5.70 3.95
N CYS A 206 8.67 4.91 3.26
CA CYS A 206 8.53 3.46 3.20
C CYS A 206 9.88 2.81 3.49
N THR A 207 9.88 1.85 4.42
CA THR A 207 11.08 1.10 4.84
C THR A 207 11.17 -0.29 4.19
N TYR A 208 10.20 -0.65 3.36
CA TYR A 208 10.14 -1.91 2.61
C TYR A 208 9.85 -1.63 1.14
N GLY A 209 10.45 -2.41 0.26
CA GLY A 209 10.40 -2.23 -1.19
C GLY A 209 11.69 -2.75 -1.81
N ASP A 210 11.90 -2.52 -3.10
CA ASP A 210 13.15 -2.85 -3.77
C ASP A 210 14.24 -1.83 -3.37
N GLU A 211 15.41 -2.32 -2.95
CA GLU A 211 16.56 -1.48 -2.56
C GLU A 211 17.07 -0.57 -3.70
N THR A 212 16.68 -0.86 -4.94
CA THR A 212 17.07 -0.07 -6.12
C THR A 212 16.14 1.09 -6.41
N THR A 213 14.94 1.11 -5.80
CA THR A 213 13.93 2.14 -6.05
C THR A 213 13.90 3.15 -4.90
N GLU A 214 14.51 4.31 -5.09
CA GLU A 214 14.59 5.34 -4.07
C GLU A 214 13.32 6.18 -3.92
N ILE A 215 12.62 6.45 -5.03
CA ILE A 215 11.42 7.29 -5.03
C ILE A 215 10.40 6.75 -6.04
N ILE A 216 9.14 6.63 -5.62
CA ILE A 216 8.00 6.34 -6.51
C ILE A 216 7.06 7.54 -6.53
N PHE A 217 6.93 8.19 -7.69
CA PHE A 217 5.95 9.25 -7.91
C PHE A 217 4.67 8.69 -8.51
N GLY A 218 3.51 9.11 -8.00
CA GLY A 218 2.25 8.62 -8.51
C GLY A 218 1.04 9.47 -8.18
N HIS A 219 -0.12 8.94 -8.61
CA HIS A 219 -1.42 9.52 -8.30
C HIS A 219 -2.46 8.40 -8.12
N PRO A 220 -3.29 8.42 -7.07
CA PRO A 220 -4.22 7.33 -6.75
C PRO A 220 -5.27 7.05 -7.83
N ASN A 221 -5.52 7.98 -8.75
CA ASN A 221 -6.51 7.77 -9.82
C ASN A 221 -6.18 6.58 -10.74
N TRP A 222 -4.92 6.22 -10.85
CA TRP A 222 -4.45 5.14 -11.73
C TRP A 222 -3.88 3.94 -10.99
N CYS A 223 -3.85 4.00 -9.67
CA CYS A 223 -3.43 2.91 -8.81
C CYS A 223 -4.66 2.30 -8.15
N HIS A 224 -5.02 1.09 -8.55
CA HIS A 224 -6.25 0.44 -8.11
C HIS A 224 -5.93 -0.75 -7.21
N ARG A 225 -6.70 -0.87 -6.12
CA ARG A 225 -6.69 -2.01 -5.22
C ARG A 225 -8.13 -2.48 -5.03
N VAL A 226 -8.35 -3.78 -5.12
CA VAL A 226 -9.62 -4.41 -4.77
C VAL A 226 -9.36 -5.48 -3.73
N LYS A 227 -10.01 -5.34 -2.58
CA LYS A 227 -10.08 -6.35 -1.53
C LYS A 227 -11.39 -7.08 -1.73
N ASP A 228 -11.31 -8.32 -2.19
CA ASP A 228 -12.46 -9.08 -2.63
C ASP A 228 -13.11 -9.82 -1.46
N TRP A 229 -12.34 -10.63 -0.78
CA TRP A 229 -12.84 -11.49 0.29
C TRP A 229 -11.85 -11.57 1.43
N LYS A 230 -12.37 -11.62 2.65
CA LYS A 230 -11.57 -11.67 3.86
C LYS A 230 -12.22 -12.54 4.92
N VAL A 231 -11.46 -13.48 5.46
CA VAL A 231 -11.72 -14.09 6.76
C VAL A 231 -10.92 -13.32 7.80
N PRO A 232 -11.56 -12.62 8.72
CA PRO A 232 -10.85 -11.94 9.80
C PRO A 232 -9.98 -12.93 10.59
N VAL A 233 -8.83 -12.44 11.06
CA VAL A 233 -7.96 -13.26 11.91
C VAL A 233 -8.70 -13.59 13.21
N ALA A 234 -8.81 -14.88 13.50
CA ALA A 234 -9.51 -15.38 14.66
C ALA A 234 -8.83 -16.64 15.20
N VAL A 235 -9.08 -16.92 16.47
CA VAL A 235 -8.66 -18.18 17.11
C VAL A 235 -9.77 -19.20 16.93
N ASN A 236 -9.45 -20.31 16.29
CA ASN A 236 -10.36 -21.41 16.07
C ASN A 236 -9.92 -22.65 16.88
N ASP A 237 -10.84 -23.26 17.59
CA ASP A 237 -10.61 -24.50 18.31
C ASP A 237 -10.56 -25.68 17.32
N LEU A 238 -9.52 -26.48 17.38
CA LEU A 238 -9.29 -27.62 16.50
C LEU A 238 -9.93 -28.92 17.02
N LYS A 239 -10.91 -28.83 17.93
CA LYS A 239 -11.67 -29.99 18.39
C LYS A 239 -12.29 -30.76 17.22
N GLY A 240 -11.88 -32.03 17.07
CA GLY A 240 -12.36 -32.89 15.99
C GLY A 240 -11.58 -32.77 14.68
N SER A 241 -10.53 -31.97 14.59
CA SER A 241 -9.65 -31.85 13.45
C SER A 241 -8.48 -32.85 13.50
N GLY A 242 -8.80 -34.15 13.44
CA GLY A 242 -7.83 -35.21 13.22
C GLY A 242 -6.76 -35.34 14.33
N ASN A 243 -5.52 -34.97 14.03
CA ASN A 243 -4.36 -35.26 14.89
C ASN A 243 -4.11 -34.24 16.02
N PHE A 244 -4.88 -33.13 16.08
CA PHE A 244 -4.63 -32.04 17.03
C PHE A 244 -5.66 -32.03 18.18
N ILE A 245 -5.37 -32.74 19.26
CA ILE A 245 -6.25 -32.82 20.43
C ILE A 245 -5.89 -31.69 21.41
N GLY A 246 -6.87 -30.83 21.72
CA GLY A 246 -6.70 -29.74 22.67
C GLY A 246 -5.90 -28.56 22.14
N ALA A 247 -5.69 -28.47 20.84
CA ALA A 247 -5.01 -27.37 20.22
C ALA A 247 -6.00 -26.33 19.61
N SER A 248 -5.52 -25.12 19.40
CA SER A 248 -6.20 -24.03 18.69
C SER A 248 -5.36 -23.55 17.53
N ALA A 249 -5.97 -22.89 16.55
CA ALA A 249 -5.26 -22.25 15.45
C ALA A 249 -5.63 -20.77 15.34
N VAL A 250 -4.63 -19.94 15.11
CA VAL A 250 -4.82 -18.55 14.67
C VAL A 250 -4.91 -18.58 13.15
N GLN A 251 -6.08 -18.24 12.62
CA GLN A 251 -6.38 -18.36 11.21
C GLN A 251 -6.93 -17.05 10.66
N GLY A 252 -6.48 -16.68 9.47
CA GLY A 252 -7.00 -15.56 8.69
C GLY A 252 -6.69 -15.76 7.23
N ARG A 253 -7.50 -15.21 6.31
CA ARG A 253 -7.28 -15.30 4.87
C ARG A 253 -7.81 -14.06 4.19
N GLN A 254 -7.14 -13.63 3.15
CA GLN A 254 -7.55 -12.48 2.34
C GLN A 254 -7.30 -12.76 0.85
N VAL A 255 -8.25 -12.29 0.05
CA VAL A 255 -8.17 -12.36 -1.42
C VAL A 255 -8.27 -10.95 -1.96
N TYR A 256 -7.33 -10.56 -2.82
CA TYR A 256 -7.23 -9.20 -3.31
C TYR A 256 -6.52 -9.13 -4.67
N GLY A 257 -6.55 -7.95 -5.28
CA GLY A 257 -5.85 -7.67 -6.53
C GLY A 257 -5.40 -6.22 -6.63
N TYR A 258 -4.36 -6.01 -7.41
CA TYR A 258 -3.80 -4.70 -7.72
C TYR A 258 -3.72 -4.47 -9.22
N LYS A 259 -3.87 -3.23 -9.65
CA LYS A 259 -3.66 -2.81 -11.03
C LYS A 259 -3.21 -1.36 -11.10
N VAL A 260 -2.21 -1.11 -11.93
CA VAL A 260 -1.84 0.24 -12.36
C VAL A 260 -2.25 0.38 -13.83
N THR A 261 -3.16 1.30 -14.13
CA THR A 261 -3.75 1.45 -15.47
C THR A 261 -2.97 2.37 -16.39
N LYS A 262 -2.15 3.26 -15.84
CA LYS A 262 -1.26 4.13 -16.64
C LYS A 262 0.13 4.14 -16.03
N LYS A 263 1.12 3.80 -16.84
CA LYS A 263 2.54 4.02 -16.52
C LYS A 263 2.86 5.50 -16.71
N GLN A 264 3.33 6.13 -15.66
CA GLN A 264 3.64 7.56 -15.65
C GLN A 264 5.12 7.83 -15.44
#